data_c792d9d979738e6eeeaacd8297a12d6c
#
_entry.id   c792d9d979738e6eeeaacd8297a12d6c
#
_cell.length_a   1.000
_cell.length_b   1.000
_cell.length_c   1.000
_cell.angle_alpha   90.00
_cell.angle_beta   90.00
_cell.angle_gamma   90.00
#
_symmetry.space_group_name_H-M   'P 1'
#
loop_
_entity.id
_entity.type
_entity.pdbx_description
1 polymer ?
#
loop_
_entity_poly.entity_id
_entity_poly.type
_entity_poly.pdbx_seq_one_letter_code
_entity_poly.pdbx_strand_id
1 'polypeptide(L)'
;YENGDIYKGEYKGKYCTPCESFWTESQLKDGKCPDCGGEVHDASEEAYFFRLSKYAARVRELLTTTDFLQPKSRVNEMVNNFIKPGLEDLCVSRTSFTWGVPVDFDPGHIVYVWVDALSNYITALGYGNEKYHDFEKYWPADVHFVGKEITRFHTIIWPAMLMALDLPLPKKVFGHGWLLLEGGKMSKSKGNVVDPVVLCERYGVDAIRYFLLREF
;
A
#
# COMPACT_ATOMS: atom_id res chain seq x y z
N TYR A 1 14.68 11.99 -2.74
CA TYR A 1 14.73 13.44 -2.53
C TYR A 1 15.75 14.08 -3.43
N GLU A 2 16.99 13.61 -3.43
CA GLU A 2 18.10 14.15 -4.24
C GLU A 2 17.80 14.14 -5.74
N ASN A 3 17.10 13.13 -6.25
CA ASN A 3 16.67 13.03 -7.64
C ASN A 3 15.50 13.95 -8.00
N GLY A 4 14.96 14.72 -7.04
CA GLY A 4 13.82 15.62 -7.24
C GLY A 4 12.47 14.91 -7.35
N ASP A 5 12.39 13.62 -7.01
CA ASP A 5 11.14 12.85 -6.99
C ASP A 5 10.33 13.03 -5.71
N ILE A 6 10.95 13.58 -4.67
CA ILE A 6 10.28 13.97 -3.43
C ILE A 6 10.46 15.48 -3.23
N TYR A 7 9.38 16.18 -2.86
CA TYR A 7 9.38 17.61 -2.60
C TYR A 7 8.56 17.93 -1.35
N LYS A 8 8.85 19.07 -0.74
CA LYS A 8 8.15 19.59 0.43
C LYS A 8 6.91 20.37 -0.01
N GLY A 9 5.80 20.17 0.67
CA GLY A 9 4.52 20.84 0.39
C GLY A 9 3.62 20.85 1.62
N GLU A 10 2.35 21.19 1.42
CA GLU A 10 1.34 21.16 2.47
C GLU A 10 0.31 20.07 2.19
N TYR A 11 0.11 19.19 3.15
CA TYR A 11 -1.03 18.28 3.15
C TYR A 11 -2.24 18.98 3.77
N LYS A 12 -3.35 19.04 3.04
CA LYS A 12 -4.61 19.64 3.49
C LYS A 12 -5.67 18.56 3.64
N GLY A 13 -6.42 18.61 4.71
CA GLY A 13 -7.47 17.62 4.96
C GLY A 13 -8.37 18.04 6.13
N LYS A 14 -9.33 17.17 6.44
CA LYS A 14 -10.21 17.30 7.60
C LYS A 14 -9.54 16.63 8.80
N TYR A 15 -9.18 17.41 9.79
CA TYR A 15 -8.48 16.94 10.97
C TYR A 15 -9.44 16.71 12.13
N CYS A 16 -9.30 15.56 12.77
CA CYS A 16 -10.00 15.22 14.00
C CYS A 16 -9.04 15.35 15.18
N THR A 17 -9.25 16.36 16.04
CA THR A 17 -8.37 16.62 17.19
C THR A 17 -8.34 15.45 18.20
N PRO A 18 -9.48 14.83 18.58
CA PRO A 18 -9.44 13.70 19.52
C PRO A 18 -8.73 12.46 19.01
N CYS A 19 -8.75 12.22 17.70
CA CYS A 19 -8.10 11.06 17.08
C CYS A 19 -6.72 11.39 16.51
N GLU A 20 -6.32 12.67 16.50
CA GLU A 20 -5.08 13.17 15.90
C GLU A 20 -4.88 12.67 14.45
N SER A 21 -5.96 12.65 13.68
CA SER A 21 -5.99 12.02 12.35
C SER A 21 -6.58 12.92 11.29
N PHE A 22 -5.94 12.90 10.12
CA PHE A 22 -6.45 13.54 8.91
C PHE A 22 -7.32 12.59 8.10
N TRP A 23 -8.39 13.15 7.53
CA TRP A 23 -9.35 12.47 6.67
C TRP A 23 -9.57 13.25 5.40
N THR A 24 -9.77 12.55 4.30
CA THR A 24 -10.32 13.17 3.09
C THR A 24 -11.84 13.35 3.24
N GLU A 25 -12.41 14.30 2.50
CA GLU A 25 -13.86 14.53 2.49
C GLU A 25 -14.66 13.23 2.26
N SER A 26 -14.18 12.39 1.34
CA SER A 26 -14.83 11.12 0.99
C SER A 26 -14.75 10.03 2.06
N GLN A 27 -13.88 10.18 3.04
CA GLN A 27 -13.73 9.22 4.15
C GLN A 27 -14.64 9.56 5.33
N LEU A 28 -15.15 10.80 5.39
CA LEU A 28 -16.02 11.21 6.47
C LEU A 28 -17.34 10.43 6.44
N LYS A 29 -17.92 10.19 7.61
CA LYS A 29 -19.26 9.64 7.78
C LYS A 29 -20.17 10.77 8.25
N ASP A 30 -21.11 11.15 7.40
CA ASP A 30 -22.03 12.28 7.66
C ASP A 30 -21.28 13.59 8.06
N GLY A 31 -20.12 13.85 7.41
CA GLY A 31 -19.30 15.01 7.69
C GLY A 31 -18.45 14.93 8.98
N LYS A 32 -18.42 13.76 9.63
CA LYS A 32 -17.75 13.53 10.92
C LYS A 32 -16.62 12.52 10.81
N CYS A 33 -15.77 12.51 11.82
CA CYS A 33 -14.68 11.54 11.93
C CYS A 33 -15.22 10.10 11.92
N PRO A 34 -14.72 9.22 11.03
CA PRO A 34 -15.21 7.84 10.91
C PRO A 34 -14.86 6.96 12.12
N ASP A 35 -13.84 7.34 12.90
CA ASP A 35 -13.36 6.57 14.05
C ASP A 35 -14.13 6.91 15.34
N CYS A 36 -14.23 8.18 15.68
CA CYS A 36 -14.83 8.60 16.96
C CYS A 36 -16.20 9.28 16.80
N GLY A 37 -16.63 9.59 15.58
CA GLY A 37 -17.87 10.35 15.34
C GLY A 37 -17.80 11.82 15.71
N GLY A 38 -16.63 12.34 16.10
CA GLY A 38 -16.41 13.74 16.47
C GLY A 38 -16.39 14.68 15.27
N GLU A 39 -16.51 15.97 15.57
CA GLU A 39 -16.37 17.03 14.55
C GLU A 39 -14.94 17.08 14.02
N VAL A 40 -14.83 17.45 12.75
CA VAL A 40 -13.55 17.67 12.06
C VAL A 40 -13.49 19.12 11.55
N HIS A 41 -12.30 19.66 11.45
CA HIS A 41 -12.05 20.99 10.90
C HIS A 41 -10.98 20.96 9.82
N ASP A 42 -10.96 21.98 8.97
CA ASP A 42 -9.91 22.12 7.97
C ASP A 42 -8.56 22.38 8.66
N ALA A 43 -7.57 21.60 8.29
CA ALA A 43 -6.22 21.77 8.79
C ALA A 43 -5.21 21.49 7.68
N SER A 44 -4.01 22.01 7.84
CA SER A 44 -2.88 21.68 6.99
C SER A 44 -1.66 21.34 7.83
N GLU A 45 -0.86 20.40 7.34
CA GLU A 45 0.46 20.12 7.90
C GLU A 45 1.51 20.12 6.79
N GLU A 46 2.72 20.53 7.13
CA GLU A 46 3.86 20.42 6.24
C GLU A 46 4.18 18.93 6.05
N ALA A 47 4.42 18.51 4.82
CA ALA A 47 4.70 17.14 4.48
C ALA A 47 5.57 17.03 3.24
N TYR A 48 6.21 15.88 3.07
CA TYR A 48 6.88 15.52 1.83
C TYR A 48 5.96 14.74 0.91
N PHE A 49 6.09 15.00 -0.39
CA PHE A 49 5.28 14.37 -1.44
C PHE A 49 6.17 13.67 -2.45
N PHE A 50 5.86 12.42 -2.77
CA PHE A 50 6.45 11.69 -3.88
C PHE A 50 5.69 12.02 -5.17
N ARG A 51 6.41 12.39 -6.23
CA ARG A 51 5.86 12.74 -7.56
C ARG A 51 5.30 11.51 -8.28
N LEU A 52 4.28 10.89 -7.70
CA LEU A 52 3.64 9.70 -8.27
C LEU A 52 3.06 9.99 -9.66
N SER A 53 2.54 11.20 -9.86
CA SER A 53 2.01 11.67 -11.15
C SER A 53 3.03 11.60 -12.29
N LYS A 54 4.32 11.83 -12.01
CA LYS A 54 5.43 11.70 -12.99
C LYS A 54 5.51 10.30 -13.61
N TYR A 55 5.14 9.28 -12.87
CA TYR A 55 5.22 7.88 -13.26
C TYR A 55 3.92 7.32 -13.87
N ALA A 56 2.85 8.12 -13.94
CA ALA A 56 1.51 7.68 -14.36
C ALA A 56 1.51 6.99 -15.74
N ALA A 57 2.22 7.53 -16.73
CA ALA A 57 2.29 6.94 -18.06
C ALA A 57 2.98 5.57 -18.06
N ARG A 58 4.12 5.46 -17.37
CA ARG A 58 4.88 4.20 -17.25
C ARG A 58 4.11 3.13 -16.48
N VAL A 59 3.43 3.51 -15.40
CA VAL A 59 2.57 2.59 -14.61
C VAL A 59 1.38 2.15 -15.45
N ARG A 60 0.75 3.04 -16.20
CA ARG A 60 -0.33 2.68 -17.12
C ARG A 60 0.14 1.68 -18.17
N GLU A 61 1.27 1.94 -18.81
CA GLU A 61 1.85 1.04 -19.80
C GLU A 61 2.10 -0.34 -19.20
N LEU A 62 2.77 -0.41 -18.05
CA LEU A 62 3.02 -1.65 -17.31
C LEU A 62 1.74 -2.45 -17.08
N LEU A 63 0.67 -1.80 -16.62
CA LEU A 63 -0.61 -2.47 -16.30
C LEU A 63 -1.38 -2.91 -17.55
N THR A 64 -1.27 -2.18 -18.66
CA THR A 64 -2.14 -2.42 -19.83
C THR A 64 -1.49 -3.22 -20.94
N THR A 65 -0.16 -3.24 -21.01
CA THR A 65 0.59 -3.89 -22.10
C THR A 65 1.33 -5.16 -21.69
N THR A 66 1.36 -5.47 -20.40
CA THR A 66 2.06 -6.65 -19.87
C THR A 66 1.13 -7.52 -19.03
N ASP A 67 1.63 -8.70 -18.63
CA ASP A 67 0.96 -9.60 -17.68
C ASP A 67 1.37 -9.34 -16.22
N PHE A 68 1.84 -8.13 -15.92
CA PHE A 68 2.31 -7.74 -14.59
C PHE A 68 1.25 -7.93 -13.49
N LEU A 69 0.00 -7.55 -13.75
CA LEU A 69 -1.10 -7.68 -12.79
C LEU A 69 -2.08 -8.78 -13.20
N GLN A 70 -2.33 -9.71 -12.27
CA GLN A 70 -3.30 -10.79 -12.40
C GLN A 70 -4.26 -10.81 -11.17
N PRO A 71 -5.50 -11.26 -11.35
CA PRO A 71 -6.18 -11.54 -12.61
C PRO A 71 -6.50 -10.27 -13.42
N LYS A 72 -6.80 -10.39 -14.69
CA LYS A 72 -7.07 -9.24 -15.59
C LYS A 72 -8.20 -8.30 -15.12
N SER A 73 -9.13 -8.82 -14.34
CA SER A 73 -10.17 -7.97 -13.71
C SER A 73 -9.60 -6.88 -12.83
N ARG A 74 -8.46 -7.13 -12.18
CA ARG A 74 -7.75 -6.15 -11.34
C ARG A 74 -7.12 -5.03 -12.16
N VAL A 75 -6.67 -5.34 -13.39
CA VAL A 75 -6.15 -4.31 -14.30
C VAL A 75 -7.23 -3.27 -14.58
N ASN A 76 -8.44 -3.71 -14.93
CA ASN A 76 -9.56 -2.81 -15.19
C ASN A 76 -9.92 -1.97 -13.96
N GLU A 77 -9.90 -2.56 -12.77
CA GLU A 77 -10.14 -1.87 -11.51
C GLU A 77 -9.08 -0.76 -11.27
N MET A 78 -7.80 -1.09 -11.40
CA MET A 78 -6.71 -0.12 -11.22
C MET A 78 -6.74 1.01 -12.25
N VAL A 79 -6.96 0.65 -13.51
CA VAL A 79 -7.00 1.64 -14.59
C VAL A 79 -8.19 2.59 -14.44
N ASN A 80 -9.39 2.05 -14.20
CA ASN A 80 -10.61 2.87 -14.14
C ASN A 80 -10.67 3.74 -12.88
N ASN A 81 -10.25 3.19 -11.72
CA ASN A 81 -10.42 3.88 -10.44
C ASN A 81 -9.26 4.82 -10.11
N PHE A 82 -8.06 4.57 -10.65
CA PHE A 82 -6.87 5.33 -10.25
C PHE A 82 -6.13 5.98 -11.41
N ILE A 83 -5.93 5.27 -12.54
CA ILE A 83 -5.11 5.81 -13.65
C ILE A 83 -5.90 6.82 -14.48
N LYS A 84 -7.15 6.50 -14.86
CA LYS A 84 -7.99 7.39 -15.70
C LYS A 84 -8.33 8.72 -15.05
N PRO A 85 -8.67 8.78 -13.73
CA PRO A 85 -8.90 10.05 -13.07
C PRO A 85 -7.64 10.92 -12.96
N GLY A 86 -6.46 10.32 -13.10
CA GLY A 86 -5.16 10.94 -12.89
C GLY A 86 -4.54 10.51 -11.55
N LEU A 87 -3.25 10.25 -11.55
CA LEU A 87 -2.53 9.98 -10.31
C LEU A 87 -2.10 11.32 -9.69
N GLU A 88 -2.50 11.52 -8.46
CA GLU A 88 -2.01 12.62 -7.63
C GLU A 88 -0.71 12.23 -6.93
N ASP A 89 0.11 13.22 -6.59
CA ASP A 89 1.33 13.01 -5.84
C ASP A 89 1.02 12.48 -4.44
N LEU A 90 1.82 11.53 -3.98
CA LEU A 90 1.58 10.81 -2.74
C LEU A 90 2.27 11.51 -1.57
N CYS A 91 1.52 11.86 -0.54
CA CYS A 91 2.08 12.29 0.74
C CYS A 91 2.86 11.14 1.38
N VAL A 92 4.16 11.35 1.65
CA VAL A 92 5.09 10.31 2.11
C VAL A 92 5.71 10.59 3.48
N SER A 93 5.28 11.65 4.15
CA SER A 93 5.69 11.94 5.52
C SER A 93 4.55 12.55 6.34
N ARG A 94 4.73 12.55 7.65
CA ARG A 94 3.80 13.13 8.64
C ARG A 94 4.58 13.83 9.74
N THR A 95 3.98 14.87 10.32
CA THR A 95 4.51 15.60 11.49
C THR A 95 3.61 15.45 12.72
N SER A 96 2.38 14.94 12.53
CA SER A 96 1.36 14.84 13.59
C SER A 96 1.63 13.77 14.65
N PHE A 97 2.64 12.92 14.47
CA PHE A 97 3.06 11.93 15.45
C PHE A 97 4.58 11.71 15.38
N THR A 98 5.15 11.16 16.45
CA THR A 98 6.61 11.00 16.61
C THR A 98 7.09 9.54 16.55
N TRP A 99 6.16 8.56 16.53
CA TRP A 99 6.51 7.15 16.42
C TRP A 99 6.65 6.72 14.96
N GLY A 100 7.76 6.11 14.61
CA GLY A 100 8.02 5.60 13.26
C GLY A 100 9.46 5.86 12.81
N VAL A 101 9.71 5.69 11.51
CA VAL A 101 11.02 5.94 10.90
C VAL A 101 11.15 7.43 10.63
N PRO A 102 12.12 8.14 11.25
CA PRO A 102 12.34 9.55 10.98
C PRO A 102 12.89 9.77 9.56
N VAL A 103 12.60 10.91 8.98
CA VAL A 103 13.21 11.34 7.72
C VAL A 103 14.61 11.87 8.03
N ASP A 104 15.65 11.24 7.47
CA ASP A 104 17.05 11.52 7.82
C ASP A 104 17.44 12.99 7.64
N PHE A 105 17.00 13.61 6.55
CA PHE A 105 17.33 15.00 6.21
C PHE A 105 16.37 16.03 6.85
N ASP A 106 15.28 15.58 7.51
CA ASP A 106 14.34 16.43 8.24
C ASP A 106 13.67 15.61 9.38
N PRO A 107 14.36 15.45 10.53
CA PRO A 107 13.91 14.56 11.62
C PRO A 107 12.58 14.96 12.28
N GLY A 108 12.03 16.14 11.98
CA GLY A 108 10.69 16.54 12.38
C GLY A 108 9.58 15.78 11.66
N HIS A 109 9.91 15.05 10.60
CA HIS A 109 8.98 14.24 9.81
C HIS A 109 9.19 12.76 10.04
N ILE A 110 8.09 12.02 10.08
CA ILE A 110 8.07 10.54 10.12
C ILE A 110 7.64 10.01 8.75
N VAL A 111 8.34 9.00 8.26
CA VAL A 111 8.04 8.35 6.98
C VAL A 111 6.65 7.73 7.02
N TYR A 112 5.87 7.93 5.96
CA TYR A 112 4.55 7.35 5.80
C TYR A 112 4.61 5.81 5.75
N VAL A 113 3.74 5.17 6.51
CA VAL A 113 3.72 3.71 6.74
C VAL A 113 3.83 2.86 5.46
N TRP A 114 3.23 3.28 4.35
CA TRP A 114 3.29 2.50 3.12
C TRP A 114 4.63 2.61 2.38
N VAL A 115 5.38 3.68 2.59
CA VAL A 115 6.76 3.77 2.07
C VAL A 115 7.64 2.77 2.80
N ASP A 116 7.55 2.71 4.13
CA ASP A 116 8.24 1.72 4.97
C ASP A 116 7.80 0.30 4.61
N ALA A 117 6.49 0.04 4.61
CA ALA A 117 5.93 -1.27 4.34
C ALA A 117 6.31 -1.84 2.96
N LEU A 118 6.36 -1.01 1.91
CA LEU A 118 6.75 -1.47 0.57
C LEU A 118 8.26 -1.64 0.44
N SER A 119 9.04 -0.78 1.07
CA SER A 119 10.50 -0.86 1.03
C SER A 119 11.05 -2.14 1.68
N ASN A 120 10.29 -2.77 2.59
CA ASN A 120 10.74 -4.00 3.25
C ASN A 120 11.08 -5.14 2.27
N TYR A 121 10.43 -5.19 1.10
CA TYR A 121 10.71 -6.21 0.08
C TYR A 121 12.16 -6.20 -0.42
N ILE A 122 12.79 -5.05 -0.42
CA ILE A 122 14.18 -4.91 -0.86
C ILE A 122 15.14 -4.76 0.33
N THR A 123 14.75 -4.05 1.38
CA THR A 123 15.61 -3.83 2.56
C THR A 123 15.86 -5.11 3.35
N ALA A 124 14.87 -6.02 3.42
CA ALA A 124 15.02 -7.35 4.02
C ALA A 124 16.03 -8.23 3.27
N LEU A 125 16.24 -7.97 1.98
CA LEU A 125 17.23 -8.66 1.15
C LEU A 125 18.62 -8.00 1.21
N GLY A 126 18.73 -6.84 1.84
CA GLY A 126 20.00 -6.14 2.00
C GLY A 126 20.20 -4.93 1.10
N TYR A 127 19.19 -4.50 0.35
CA TYR A 127 19.31 -3.25 -0.39
C TYR A 127 19.56 -2.06 0.54
N GLY A 128 20.66 -1.35 0.29
CA GLY A 128 21.05 -0.20 1.11
C GLY A 128 21.61 -0.52 2.49
N ASN A 129 21.95 -1.80 2.79
CA ASN A 129 22.62 -2.16 4.04
C ASN A 129 23.70 -3.24 3.82
N GLU A 130 24.65 -3.31 4.77
CA GLU A 130 25.77 -4.25 4.71
C GLU A 130 25.53 -5.56 5.45
N LYS A 131 24.38 -5.70 6.12
CA LYS A 131 24.08 -6.87 6.96
C LYS A 131 23.62 -8.07 6.15
N TYR A 132 22.87 -7.84 5.08
CA TYR A 132 22.31 -8.86 4.22
C TYR A 132 22.79 -8.65 2.79
N HIS A 133 23.03 -9.74 2.05
CA HIS A 133 23.61 -9.70 0.69
C HIS A 133 22.79 -10.53 -0.30
N ASP A 134 21.50 -10.66 -0.04
CA ASP A 134 20.61 -11.51 -0.81
C ASP A 134 19.87 -10.76 -1.92
N PHE A 135 20.02 -9.41 -2.00
CA PHE A 135 19.29 -8.58 -2.96
C PHE A 135 19.55 -9.02 -4.40
N GLU A 136 20.80 -9.11 -4.82
CA GLU A 136 21.18 -9.49 -6.19
C GLU A 136 20.73 -10.93 -6.55
N LYS A 137 20.53 -11.77 -5.56
CA LYS A 137 20.12 -13.17 -5.75
C LYS A 137 18.61 -13.34 -5.89
N TYR A 138 17.83 -12.61 -5.10
CA TYR A 138 16.38 -12.82 -4.97
C TYR A 138 15.52 -11.70 -5.55
N TRP A 139 16.11 -10.55 -5.87
CA TRP A 139 15.38 -9.49 -6.54
C TRP A 139 15.68 -9.50 -8.05
N PRO A 140 14.69 -9.29 -8.94
CA PRO A 140 13.30 -8.98 -8.65
C PRO A 140 12.47 -10.22 -8.22
N ALA A 141 11.47 -9.97 -7.38
CA ALA A 141 10.51 -10.99 -6.98
C ALA A 141 9.76 -11.58 -8.19
N ASP A 142 9.57 -12.89 -8.22
CA ASP A 142 8.78 -13.54 -9.27
C ASP A 142 7.30 -13.18 -9.16
N VAL A 143 6.75 -13.19 -7.95
CA VAL A 143 5.35 -12.83 -7.69
C VAL A 143 5.22 -12.13 -6.34
N HIS A 144 4.52 -10.99 -6.31
CA HIS A 144 3.88 -10.47 -5.10
C HIS A 144 2.45 -11.00 -5.03
N PHE A 145 2.19 -11.85 -4.04
CA PHE A 145 0.87 -12.42 -3.81
C PHE A 145 0.17 -11.63 -2.70
N VAL A 146 -0.89 -10.89 -3.06
CA VAL A 146 -1.49 -9.86 -2.18
C VAL A 146 -3.01 -9.91 -2.19
N GLY A 147 -3.63 -9.50 -1.09
CA GLY A 147 -5.06 -9.27 -1.03
C GLY A 147 -5.50 -8.09 -1.90
N LYS A 148 -6.72 -8.14 -2.42
CA LYS A 148 -7.22 -7.13 -3.35
C LYS A 148 -7.21 -5.71 -2.79
N GLU A 149 -7.34 -5.52 -1.47
CA GLU A 149 -7.36 -4.20 -0.84
C GLU A 149 -6.02 -3.47 -0.92
N ILE A 150 -4.91 -4.21 -1.00
CA ILE A 150 -3.58 -3.64 -1.10
C ILE A 150 -2.99 -3.71 -2.52
N THR A 151 -3.79 -4.15 -3.50
CA THR A 151 -3.36 -4.23 -4.90
C THR A 151 -2.88 -2.89 -5.42
N ARG A 152 -3.55 -1.78 -5.09
CA ARG A 152 -3.14 -0.42 -5.50
C ARG A 152 -1.71 -0.10 -5.08
N PHE A 153 -1.34 -0.44 -3.85
CA PHE A 153 0.00 -0.17 -3.33
C PHE A 153 1.08 -0.96 -4.09
N HIS A 154 0.79 -2.20 -4.45
CA HIS A 154 1.74 -3.09 -5.11
C HIS A 154 1.80 -2.94 -6.63
N THR A 155 0.80 -2.31 -7.25
CA THR A 155 0.73 -2.19 -8.71
C THR A 155 0.87 -0.77 -9.24
N ILE A 156 0.73 0.22 -8.38
CA ILE A 156 0.85 1.64 -8.74
C ILE A 156 2.01 2.28 -7.95
N ILE A 157 1.92 2.28 -6.63
CA ILE A 157 2.87 3.00 -5.78
C ILE A 157 4.23 2.31 -5.78
N TRP A 158 4.28 1.01 -5.52
CA TRP A 158 5.53 0.26 -5.45
C TRP A 158 6.32 0.26 -6.78
N PRO A 159 5.72 -0.02 -7.95
CA PRO A 159 6.43 0.13 -9.21
C PRO A 159 6.95 1.55 -9.45
N ALA A 160 6.18 2.59 -9.10
CA ALA A 160 6.64 3.97 -9.26
C ALA A 160 7.83 4.29 -8.35
N MET A 161 7.85 3.79 -7.10
CA MET A 161 9.00 3.92 -6.20
C MET A 161 10.24 3.21 -6.77
N LEU A 162 10.09 1.98 -7.26
CA LEU A 162 11.19 1.25 -7.90
C LEU A 162 11.70 1.94 -9.16
N MET A 163 10.81 2.50 -9.99
CA MET A 163 11.17 3.30 -11.16
C MET A 163 11.96 4.57 -10.78
N ALA A 164 11.62 5.19 -9.64
CA ALA A 164 12.33 6.35 -9.13
C ALA A 164 13.73 6.02 -8.61
N LEU A 165 13.93 4.79 -8.16
CA LEU A 165 15.22 4.24 -7.72
C LEU A 165 16.03 3.59 -8.86
N ASP A 166 15.48 3.57 -10.07
CA ASP A 166 16.04 2.84 -11.23
C ASP A 166 16.30 1.35 -10.94
N LEU A 167 15.38 0.74 -10.17
CA LEU A 167 15.45 -0.67 -9.78
C LEU A 167 14.53 -1.54 -10.64
N PRO A 168 14.89 -2.82 -10.85
CA PRO A 168 14.03 -3.79 -11.53
C PRO A 168 12.67 -3.92 -10.83
N LEU A 169 11.61 -4.05 -11.62
CA LEU A 169 10.26 -4.29 -11.11
C LEU A 169 10.06 -5.78 -10.79
N PRO A 170 9.17 -6.13 -9.84
CA PRO A 170 8.68 -7.50 -9.69
C PRO A 170 8.13 -8.01 -11.01
N LYS A 171 8.27 -9.30 -11.28
CA LYS A 171 7.77 -9.87 -12.55
C LYS A 171 6.24 -9.91 -12.60
N LYS A 172 5.59 -10.11 -11.45
CA LYS A 172 4.12 -10.21 -11.38
C LYS A 172 3.57 -9.80 -10.01
N VAL A 173 2.35 -9.26 -10.03
CA VAL A 173 1.50 -9.10 -8.85
C VAL A 173 0.23 -9.90 -9.05
N PHE A 174 -0.13 -10.76 -8.10
CA PHE A 174 -1.38 -11.49 -8.09
C PHE A 174 -2.28 -10.96 -6.95
N GLY A 175 -3.38 -10.32 -7.32
CA GLY A 175 -4.35 -9.74 -6.37
C GLY A 175 -5.53 -10.67 -6.14
N HIS A 176 -5.48 -11.52 -5.10
CA HIS A 176 -6.56 -12.44 -4.78
C HIS A 176 -7.79 -11.76 -4.18
N GLY A 177 -8.95 -12.42 -4.26
CA GLY A 177 -10.21 -11.98 -3.67
C GLY A 177 -10.21 -12.02 -2.14
N TRP A 178 -11.34 -11.64 -1.56
CA TRP A 178 -11.54 -11.79 -0.12
C TRP A 178 -11.99 -13.20 0.24
N LEU A 179 -11.51 -13.71 1.36
CA LEU A 179 -12.15 -14.83 2.04
C LEU A 179 -13.48 -14.34 2.64
N LEU A 180 -14.55 -14.98 2.20
CA LEU A 180 -15.89 -14.65 2.66
C LEU A 180 -16.40 -15.76 3.57
N LEU A 181 -17.12 -15.39 4.61
CA LEU A 181 -17.86 -16.31 5.49
C LEU A 181 -19.30 -15.84 5.58
N GLU A 182 -20.26 -16.77 5.29
CA GLU A 182 -21.71 -16.53 5.39
C GLU A 182 -22.18 -15.20 4.75
N GLY A 183 -21.67 -14.94 3.52
CA GLY A 183 -22.09 -13.78 2.73
C GLY A 183 -21.41 -12.45 3.11
N GLY A 184 -20.38 -12.46 3.93
CA GLY A 184 -19.66 -11.25 4.32
C GLY A 184 -18.15 -11.39 4.37
N LYS A 185 -17.45 -10.25 4.29
CA LYS A 185 -16.00 -10.18 4.50
C LYS A 185 -15.68 -10.57 5.95
N MET A 186 -14.72 -11.48 6.14
CA MET A 186 -14.16 -11.75 7.46
C MET A 186 -13.43 -10.51 7.97
N SER A 187 -13.70 -10.10 9.19
CA SER A 187 -12.98 -9.04 9.88
C SER A 187 -12.94 -9.25 11.38
N LYS A 188 -11.83 -8.88 12.01
CA LYS A 188 -11.65 -8.95 13.47
C LYS A 188 -12.71 -8.15 14.20
N SER A 189 -13.09 -6.99 13.67
CA SER A 189 -14.13 -6.11 14.26
C SER A 189 -15.54 -6.70 14.25
N LYS A 190 -15.81 -7.64 13.34
CA LYS A 190 -17.11 -8.35 13.26
C LYS A 190 -17.13 -9.66 14.05
N GLY A 191 -15.99 -10.11 14.57
CA GLY A 191 -15.88 -11.37 15.30
C GLY A 191 -16.11 -12.63 14.46
N ASN A 192 -16.13 -12.51 13.12
CA ASN A 192 -16.40 -13.61 12.19
C ASN A 192 -15.11 -14.15 11.54
N VAL A 193 -13.99 -14.11 12.26
CA VAL A 193 -12.71 -14.64 11.78
C VAL A 193 -12.61 -16.12 12.10
N VAL A 194 -12.29 -16.93 11.11
CA VAL A 194 -11.95 -18.35 11.31
C VAL A 194 -10.45 -18.47 11.50
N ASP A 195 -10.05 -19.09 12.61
CA ASP A 195 -8.64 -19.36 12.91
C ASP A 195 -8.12 -20.47 11.98
N PRO A 196 -7.10 -20.20 11.17
CA PRO A 196 -6.51 -21.22 10.28
C PRO A 196 -5.88 -22.38 11.03
N VAL A 197 -5.42 -22.20 12.27
CA VAL A 197 -4.85 -23.28 13.09
C VAL A 197 -5.94 -24.30 13.43
N VAL A 198 -7.10 -23.84 13.88
CA VAL A 198 -8.27 -24.70 14.17
C VAL A 198 -8.71 -25.48 12.93
N LEU A 199 -8.67 -24.84 11.74
CA LEU A 199 -8.97 -25.54 10.49
C LEU A 199 -7.92 -26.60 10.16
N CYS A 200 -6.64 -26.30 10.37
CA CYS A 200 -5.56 -27.24 10.16
C CYS A 200 -5.64 -28.45 11.10
N GLU A 201 -5.99 -28.25 12.36
CA GLU A 201 -6.24 -29.33 13.33
C GLU A 201 -7.40 -30.23 12.91
N ARG A 202 -8.45 -29.63 12.35
CA ARG A 202 -9.66 -30.36 11.94
C ARG A 202 -9.54 -31.08 10.62
N TYR A 203 -8.90 -30.47 9.62
CA TYR A 203 -8.90 -30.96 8.24
C TYR A 203 -7.50 -31.36 7.71
N GLY A 204 -6.46 -31.07 8.47
CA GLY A 204 -5.08 -31.22 8.04
C GLY A 204 -4.54 -30.03 7.27
N VAL A 205 -3.25 -29.80 7.42
CA VAL A 205 -2.54 -28.65 6.80
C VAL A 205 -2.63 -28.68 5.27
N ASP A 206 -2.45 -29.85 4.68
CA ASP A 206 -2.46 -30.00 3.21
C ASP A 206 -3.82 -29.71 2.60
N ALA A 207 -4.90 -30.10 3.27
CA ALA A 207 -6.26 -29.80 2.83
C ALA A 207 -6.53 -28.29 2.83
N ILE A 208 -6.11 -27.56 3.87
CA ILE A 208 -6.26 -26.12 3.96
C ILE A 208 -5.40 -25.40 2.92
N ARG A 209 -4.15 -25.81 2.73
CA ARG A 209 -3.28 -25.25 1.70
C ARG A 209 -3.84 -25.45 0.30
N TYR A 210 -4.32 -26.66 -0.01
CA TYR A 210 -4.96 -26.95 -1.29
C TYR A 210 -6.22 -26.12 -1.52
N PHE A 211 -7.07 -25.99 -0.51
CA PHE A 211 -8.27 -25.15 -0.58
C PHE A 211 -7.91 -23.70 -0.93
N LEU A 212 -6.96 -23.10 -0.23
CA LEU A 212 -6.53 -21.73 -0.48
C LEU A 212 -5.96 -21.56 -1.89
N LEU A 213 -5.14 -22.49 -2.37
CA LEU A 213 -4.56 -22.42 -3.71
C LEU A 213 -5.57 -22.61 -4.84
N ARG A 214 -6.65 -23.34 -4.55
CA ARG A 214 -7.71 -23.62 -5.54
C ARG A 214 -8.71 -22.47 -5.66
N GLU A 215 -9.05 -21.84 -4.54
CA GLU A 215 -10.13 -20.84 -4.48
C GLU A 215 -9.64 -19.39 -4.72
N PHE A 216 -8.32 -19.20 -4.82
CA PHE A 216 -7.72 -17.89 -5.09
C PHE A 216 -7.21 -17.69 -6.52
#